data_be30f67623668f0d4c8e953ecd33fff3
#
_entry.id   be30f67623668f0d4c8e953ecd33fff3
#
_cell.length_a   1.000
_cell.length_b   1.000
_cell.length_c   1.000
_cell.angle_alpha   90.00
_cell.angle_beta   90.00
_cell.angle_gamma   90.00
#
_symmetry.space_group_name_H-M   'P 1'
#
loop_
_entity.id
_entity.type
_entity.pdbx_description
1 polymer ?
#
loop_
_entity_poly.entity_id
_entity_poly.type
_entity_poly.pdbx_seq_one_letter_code
_entity_poly.pdbx_strand_id
1 'polypeptide(L)'
;MASKSLVIVESPAKAKTIGKYLGRAYRVRATVGHIMDLPEKKLGIDIEHGFEPELVAIPGKEKTIADLKSAARESREVFIATDPDREGEAIAWHVAQQIRPKRGQPVIPIRRVLFHEITKDAVNLAIQQAGEIDDKKVEAQQARRVLDRLVGYKASPVLWKTVKKGISAGRVQTVALRLIVEREREIRAFKIGRAHV
;
A
#
# COMPACT_ATOMS: atom_id res chain seq x y z
N MET A 1 7.65 21.52 26.77
CA MET A 1 7.10 21.88 25.44
C MET A 1 5.92 20.98 25.14
N ALA A 2 4.78 21.51 24.64
CA ALA A 2 3.64 20.65 24.29
C ALA A 2 4.06 19.67 23.17
N SER A 3 3.83 18.37 23.39
CA SER A 3 4.12 17.32 22.44
C SER A 3 3.26 17.51 21.18
N LYS A 4 3.86 17.49 19.99
CA LYS A 4 3.17 17.67 18.70
C LYS A 4 2.42 16.39 18.33
N SER A 5 1.37 16.51 17.53
CA SER A 5 0.75 15.37 16.86
C SER A 5 1.57 14.97 15.63
N LEU A 6 1.70 13.66 15.39
CA LEU A 6 2.37 13.13 14.19
C LEU A 6 1.32 12.81 13.12
N VAL A 7 1.57 13.22 11.89
CA VAL A 7 0.77 12.83 10.72
C VAL A 7 1.67 12.02 9.78
N ILE A 8 1.25 10.82 9.42
CA ILE A 8 1.98 9.92 8.54
C ILE A 8 1.22 9.78 7.23
N VAL A 9 1.88 10.05 6.13
CA VAL A 9 1.36 9.95 4.76
C VAL A 9 2.20 9.01 3.91
N GLU A 10 1.75 8.62 2.73
CA GLU A 10 2.50 7.71 1.88
C GLU A 10 3.61 8.37 1.06
N SER A 11 3.50 9.67 0.72
CA SER A 11 4.48 10.31 -0.17
C SER A 11 5.09 11.58 0.40
N PRO A 12 6.36 11.88 0.08
CA PRO A 12 7.02 13.13 0.50
C PRO A 12 6.34 14.39 -0.04
N ALA A 13 5.75 14.32 -1.25
CA ALA A 13 5.00 15.43 -1.84
C ALA A 13 3.77 15.78 -1.00
N LYS A 14 2.97 14.76 -0.62
CA LYS A 14 1.84 14.95 0.31
C LYS A 14 2.30 15.47 1.67
N ALA A 15 3.41 14.95 2.21
CA ALA A 15 3.95 15.42 3.47
C ALA A 15 4.29 16.93 3.46
N LYS A 16 4.89 17.41 2.37
CA LYS A 16 5.22 18.83 2.19
C LYS A 16 3.97 19.72 2.13
N THR A 17 2.96 19.30 1.38
CA THR A 17 1.72 20.07 1.20
C THR A 17 0.88 20.09 2.47
N ILE A 18 0.63 18.92 3.07
CA ILE A 18 -0.15 18.78 4.30
C ILE A 18 0.53 19.48 5.47
N GLY A 19 1.87 19.41 5.56
CA GLY A 19 2.63 20.11 6.59
C GLY A 19 2.46 21.63 6.55
N LYS A 20 2.28 22.23 5.36
CA LYS A 20 1.97 23.66 5.23
C LYS A 20 0.55 23.99 5.74
N TYR A 21 -0.43 23.11 5.53
CA TYR A 21 -1.81 23.33 5.94
C TYR A 21 -2.03 23.17 7.44
N LEU A 22 -1.40 22.17 8.06
CA LEU A 22 -1.57 21.83 9.47
C LEU A 22 -0.73 22.72 10.43
N GLY A 23 0.31 23.37 9.93
CA GLY A 23 1.13 24.29 10.71
C GLY A 23 2.00 23.61 11.79
N ARG A 24 2.45 24.41 12.79
CA ARG A 24 3.49 24.01 13.76
C ARG A 24 3.05 23.01 14.83
N ALA A 25 1.75 22.81 15.01
CA ALA A 25 1.21 21.84 15.99
C ALA A 25 1.39 20.38 15.55
N TYR A 26 1.64 20.17 14.28
CA TYR A 26 1.80 18.86 13.66
C TYR A 26 3.21 18.66 13.11
N ARG A 27 3.68 17.41 13.19
CA ARG A 27 4.86 16.92 12.48
C ARG A 27 4.40 15.96 11.40
N VAL A 28 4.76 16.19 10.14
CA VAL A 28 4.37 15.32 9.04
C VAL A 28 5.57 14.47 8.61
N ARG A 29 5.34 13.17 8.37
CA ARG A 29 6.33 12.19 7.89
C ARG A 29 5.73 11.36 6.76
N ALA A 30 6.59 10.82 5.89
CA ALA A 30 6.19 9.97 4.78
C ALA A 30 6.77 8.55 4.93
N THR A 31 5.97 7.53 4.57
CA THR A 31 6.43 6.14 4.48
C THR A 31 7.19 5.84 3.18
N VAL A 32 6.98 6.67 2.16
CA VAL A 32 7.46 6.44 0.79
C VAL A 32 6.93 5.11 0.24
N GLY A 33 5.61 4.92 0.28
CA GLY A 33 4.90 3.70 -0.10
C GLY A 33 4.84 2.65 1.03
N HIS A 34 4.73 1.38 0.64
CA HIS A 34 4.72 0.27 1.61
C HIS A 34 6.03 0.17 2.38
N ILE A 35 5.94 -0.23 3.65
CA ILE A 35 7.09 -0.48 4.53
C ILE A 35 7.26 -1.96 4.88
N MET A 36 6.20 -2.75 4.69
CA MET A 36 6.17 -4.20 4.90
C MET A 36 5.63 -4.88 3.65
N ASP A 37 6.15 -6.06 3.33
CA ASP A 37 5.66 -6.91 2.23
C ASP A 37 6.03 -8.37 2.48
N LEU A 38 5.57 -9.28 1.61
CA LEU A 38 6.02 -10.66 1.55
C LEU A 38 7.51 -10.72 1.19
N PRO A 39 8.27 -11.70 1.71
CA PRO A 39 9.71 -11.85 1.40
C PRO A 39 9.94 -12.06 -0.10
N GLU A 40 11.04 -11.48 -0.63
CA GLU A 40 11.33 -11.51 -2.07
C GLU A 40 11.68 -12.90 -2.61
N LYS A 41 12.45 -13.68 -1.83
CA LYS A 41 13.09 -14.92 -2.31
C LYS A 41 12.32 -16.21 -1.97
N LYS A 42 11.24 -16.11 -1.22
CA LYS A 42 10.42 -17.26 -0.83
C LYS A 42 8.94 -16.96 -1.01
N LEU A 43 8.09 -17.98 -0.98
CA LEU A 43 6.65 -17.81 -1.10
C LEU A 43 6.11 -16.87 0.00
N GLY A 44 6.53 -17.09 1.26
CA GLY A 44 6.14 -16.28 2.40
C GLY A 44 4.66 -16.37 2.75
N ILE A 45 4.03 -17.50 2.46
CA ILE A 45 2.61 -17.76 2.72
C ILE A 45 2.50 -19.15 3.33
N ASP A 46 1.86 -19.26 4.49
CA ASP A 46 1.52 -20.55 5.09
C ASP A 46 0.23 -21.10 4.48
N ILE A 47 0.39 -22.04 3.54
CA ILE A 47 -0.74 -22.63 2.80
C ILE A 47 -1.57 -23.55 3.72
N GLU A 48 -0.94 -24.21 4.70
CA GLU A 48 -1.56 -25.22 5.54
C GLU A 48 -2.39 -24.59 6.68
N HIS A 49 -2.01 -23.38 7.13
CA HIS A 49 -2.65 -22.70 8.24
C HIS A 49 -3.34 -21.39 7.81
N GLY A 50 -4.24 -21.48 6.83
CA GLY A 50 -5.13 -20.38 6.48
C GLY A 50 -4.54 -19.32 5.55
N PHE A 51 -3.46 -19.62 4.84
CA PHE A 51 -2.79 -18.70 3.91
C PHE A 51 -2.22 -17.44 4.57
N GLU A 52 -1.81 -17.53 5.83
CA GLU A 52 -1.24 -16.38 6.54
C GLU A 52 0.04 -15.88 5.87
N PRO A 53 0.14 -14.55 5.60
CA PRO A 53 1.31 -13.96 4.98
C PRO A 53 2.41 -13.72 6.02
N GLU A 54 3.63 -14.12 5.72
CA GLU A 54 4.83 -13.72 6.44
C GLU A 54 5.24 -12.32 5.99
N LEU A 55 4.94 -11.31 6.80
CA LEU A 55 5.28 -9.93 6.48
C LEU A 55 6.66 -9.56 7.02
N VAL A 56 7.52 -9.07 6.14
CA VAL A 56 8.87 -8.60 6.47
C VAL A 56 9.05 -7.13 6.09
N ALA A 57 9.98 -6.44 6.74
CA ALA A 57 10.33 -5.09 6.32
C ALA A 57 10.91 -5.12 4.89
N ILE A 58 10.42 -4.23 4.03
CA ILE A 58 10.95 -4.08 2.67
C ILE A 58 12.40 -3.61 2.75
N PRO A 59 13.34 -4.23 2.02
CA PRO A 59 14.74 -3.82 2.00
C PRO A 59 14.89 -2.32 1.72
N GLY A 60 15.69 -1.64 2.55
CA GLY A 60 15.89 -0.19 2.48
C GLY A 60 14.84 0.65 3.22
N LYS A 61 13.82 0.03 3.85
CA LYS A 61 12.81 0.73 4.65
C LYS A 61 13.11 0.77 6.15
N GLU A 62 14.16 0.11 6.60
CA GLU A 62 14.54 -0.02 8.02
C GLU A 62 14.72 1.37 8.67
N LYS A 63 15.39 2.28 7.97
CA LYS A 63 15.59 3.67 8.43
C LYS A 63 14.25 4.41 8.54
N THR A 64 13.39 4.28 7.53
CA THR A 64 12.05 4.90 7.55
C THR A 64 11.23 4.38 8.72
N ILE A 65 11.23 3.07 8.95
CA ILE A 65 10.52 2.44 10.09
C ILE A 65 11.08 2.96 11.42
N ALA A 66 12.40 3.06 11.56
CA ALA A 66 13.05 3.57 12.78
C ALA A 66 12.68 5.04 13.02
N ASP A 67 12.71 5.89 11.99
CA ASP A 67 12.32 7.29 12.07
C ASP A 67 10.84 7.47 12.45
N LEU A 68 9.94 6.65 11.89
CA LEU A 68 8.52 6.67 12.24
C LEU A 68 8.29 6.24 13.69
N LYS A 69 8.98 5.19 14.18
CA LYS A 69 8.93 4.75 15.57
C LYS A 69 9.41 5.83 16.54
N SER A 70 10.52 6.51 16.22
CA SER A 70 11.04 7.61 17.04
C SER A 70 10.07 8.79 17.06
N ALA A 71 9.59 9.22 15.90
CA ALA A 71 8.63 10.31 15.79
C ALA A 71 7.32 10.03 16.54
N ALA A 72 6.82 8.79 16.48
CA ALA A 72 5.61 8.39 17.20
C ALA A 72 5.78 8.48 18.71
N ARG A 73 6.92 7.99 19.26
CA ARG A 73 7.21 8.04 20.71
C ARG A 73 7.29 9.46 21.26
N GLU A 74 7.71 10.42 20.43
CA GLU A 74 7.81 11.84 20.80
C GLU A 74 6.49 12.60 20.65
N SER A 75 5.43 11.94 20.15
CA SER A 75 4.17 12.55 19.79
C SER A 75 3.07 12.22 20.81
N ARG A 76 2.11 13.14 21.00
CA ARG A 76 0.95 12.93 21.86
C ARG A 76 -0.06 11.97 21.25
N GLU A 77 -0.16 11.93 19.92
CA GLU A 77 -1.07 11.11 19.12
C GLU A 77 -0.52 10.98 17.69
N VAL A 78 -0.98 9.97 16.98
CA VAL A 78 -0.57 9.69 15.60
C VAL A 78 -1.79 9.61 14.69
N PHE A 79 -1.77 10.38 13.62
CA PHE A 79 -2.74 10.32 12.52
C PHE A 79 -2.09 9.63 11.32
N ILE A 80 -2.73 8.60 10.79
CA ILE A 80 -2.28 7.93 9.56
C ILE A 80 -3.20 8.34 8.43
N ALA A 81 -2.66 9.13 7.50
CA ALA A 81 -3.36 9.85 6.44
C ALA A 81 -2.89 9.38 5.06
N THR A 82 -2.91 8.06 4.84
CA THR A 82 -2.69 7.41 3.55
C THR A 82 -3.96 7.42 2.71
N ASP A 83 -3.87 7.10 1.42
CA ASP A 83 -5.01 7.14 0.48
C ASP A 83 -6.24 6.35 0.99
N PRO A 84 -7.46 6.76 0.61
CA PRO A 84 -8.70 6.15 1.12
C PRO A 84 -9.04 4.81 0.46
N ASP A 85 -8.12 4.22 -0.30
CA ASP A 85 -8.26 2.92 -0.93
C ASP A 85 -7.70 1.79 -0.04
N ARG A 86 -7.83 0.53 -0.51
CA ARG A 86 -7.35 -0.65 0.22
C ARG A 86 -5.83 -0.71 0.34
N GLU A 87 -5.07 -0.14 -0.63
CA GLU A 87 -3.61 -0.09 -0.57
C GLU A 87 -3.15 0.88 0.53
N GLY A 88 -3.77 2.07 0.59
CA GLY A 88 -3.53 3.03 1.67
C GLY A 88 -3.95 2.49 3.04
N GLU A 89 -5.02 1.70 3.12
CA GLU A 89 -5.45 1.05 4.37
C GLU A 89 -4.45 0.00 4.86
N ALA A 90 -3.90 -0.81 3.94
CA ALA A 90 -2.83 -1.76 4.26
C ALA A 90 -1.55 -1.05 4.74
N ILE A 91 -1.16 0.05 4.08
CA ILE A 91 -0.03 0.88 4.54
C ILE A 91 -0.30 1.40 5.95
N ALA A 92 -1.51 1.91 6.20
CA ALA A 92 -1.90 2.42 7.52
C ALA A 92 -1.81 1.34 8.60
N TRP A 93 -2.29 0.15 8.32
CA TRP A 93 -2.22 -0.99 9.21
C TRP A 93 -0.77 -1.41 9.50
N HIS A 94 0.07 -1.54 8.46
CA HIS A 94 1.48 -1.87 8.61
C HIS A 94 2.21 -0.84 9.47
N VAL A 95 1.96 0.46 9.24
CA VAL A 95 2.52 1.54 10.05
C VAL A 95 2.07 1.41 11.49
N ALA A 96 0.76 1.24 11.74
CA ALA A 96 0.21 1.10 13.07
C ALA A 96 0.86 -0.06 13.83
N GLN A 97 1.02 -1.24 13.19
CA GLN A 97 1.70 -2.39 13.79
C GLN A 97 3.15 -2.08 14.17
N GLN A 98 3.86 -1.34 13.33
CA GLN A 98 5.27 -1.01 13.57
C GLN A 98 5.47 0.02 14.69
N ILE A 99 4.56 1.00 14.85
CA ILE A 99 4.69 2.07 15.85
C ILE A 99 3.98 1.77 17.16
N ARG A 100 3.14 0.73 17.24
CA ARG A 100 2.50 0.32 18.51
C ARG A 100 3.55 0.16 19.61
N PRO A 101 3.30 0.72 20.80
CA PRO A 101 4.23 0.61 21.93
C PRO A 101 4.36 -0.84 22.38
N LYS A 102 5.56 -1.21 22.83
CA LYS A 102 5.78 -2.51 23.47
C LYS A 102 5.11 -2.55 24.85
N ARG A 103 4.86 -3.76 25.35
CA ARG A 103 4.31 -3.97 26.70
C ARG A 103 5.10 -3.15 27.74
N GLY A 104 4.38 -2.36 28.54
CA GLY A 104 4.97 -1.48 29.57
C GLY A 104 5.34 -0.06 29.09
N GLN A 105 5.12 0.28 27.82
CA GLN A 105 5.28 1.66 27.31
C GLN A 105 3.93 2.39 27.26
N PRO A 106 3.91 3.73 27.33
CA PRO A 106 2.68 4.52 27.22
C PRO A 106 1.97 4.23 25.90
N VAL A 107 0.65 4.05 25.97
CA VAL A 107 -0.19 3.87 24.79
C VAL A 107 -0.32 5.22 24.08
N ILE A 108 0.02 5.26 22.79
CA ILE A 108 -0.13 6.43 21.95
C ILE A 108 -1.39 6.23 21.11
N PRO A 109 -2.39 7.15 21.14
CA PRO A 109 -3.55 7.07 20.28
C PRO A 109 -3.14 7.09 18.80
N ILE A 110 -3.62 6.11 18.03
CA ILE A 110 -3.40 6.01 16.59
C ILE A 110 -4.77 6.13 15.93
N ARG A 111 -4.91 7.07 15.00
CA ARG A 111 -6.17 7.34 14.30
C ARG A 111 -5.96 7.34 12.80
N ARG A 112 -6.96 6.87 12.06
CA ARG A 112 -7.03 6.86 10.61
C ARG A 112 -7.68 8.14 10.11
N VAL A 113 -7.03 8.83 9.15
CA VAL A 113 -7.55 10.05 8.51
C VAL A 113 -7.78 9.77 7.03
N LEU A 114 -8.96 10.10 6.55
CA LEU A 114 -9.38 9.92 5.15
C LEU A 114 -9.71 11.29 4.53
N PHE A 115 -9.06 11.62 3.43
CA PHE A 115 -9.42 12.77 2.61
C PHE A 115 -9.32 12.39 1.13
N HIS A 116 -10.23 12.91 0.33
CA HIS A 116 -10.30 12.63 -1.12
C HIS A 116 -9.60 13.72 -1.94
N GLU A 117 -9.32 14.86 -1.34
CA GLU A 117 -8.59 15.98 -1.93
C GLU A 117 -7.62 16.59 -0.93
N ILE A 118 -6.56 17.22 -1.45
CA ILE A 118 -5.51 17.83 -0.61
C ILE A 118 -5.70 19.35 -0.62
N THR A 119 -6.85 19.81 -0.07
CA THR A 119 -7.11 21.22 0.24
C THR A 119 -6.93 21.45 1.73
N LYS A 120 -6.72 22.72 2.13
CA LYS A 120 -6.54 23.05 3.54
C LYS A 120 -7.76 22.67 4.38
N ASP A 121 -8.95 22.97 3.87
CA ASP A 121 -10.20 22.73 4.58
C ASP A 121 -10.52 21.24 4.69
N ALA A 122 -10.34 20.47 3.59
CA ALA A 122 -10.54 19.04 3.59
C ALA A 122 -9.59 18.30 4.57
N VAL A 123 -8.31 18.71 4.61
CA VAL A 123 -7.33 18.12 5.52
C VAL A 123 -7.67 18.44 6.99
N ASN A 124 -8.04 19.68 7.30
CA ASN A 124 -8.42 20.05 8.67
C ASN A 124 -9.70 19.33 9.13
N LEU A 125 -10.70 19.25 8.27
CA LEU A 125 -11.94 18.52 8.54
C LEU A 125 -11.67 17.02 8.77
N ALA A 126 -10.86 16.41 7.91
CA ALA A 126 -10.50 15.00 8.03
C ALA A 126 -9.75 14.67 9.33
N ILE A 127 -8.87 15.55 9.81
CA ILE A 127 -8.20 15.38 11.12
C ILE A 127 -9.22 15.40 12.26
N GLN A 128 -10.24 16.26 12.20
CA GLN A 128 -11.30 16.33 13.21
C GLN A 128 -12.19 15.08 13.20
N GLN A 129 -12.38 14.48 12.03
CA GLN A 129 -13.19 13.29 11.79
C GLN A 129 -12.38 11.98 11.79
N ALA A 130 -11.17 12.01 12.33
CA ALA A 130 -10.30 10.85 12.36
C ALA A 130 -10.96 9.65 13.06
N GLY A 131 -10.96 8.51 12.39
CA GLY A 131 -11.57 7.25 12.83
C GLY A 131 -10.55 6.14 13.10
N GLU A 132 -10.95 4.92 12.87
CA GLU A 132 -10.16 3.70 13.01
C GLU A 132 -9.75 3.15 11.64
N ILE A 133 -8.76 2.25 11.64
CA ILE A 133 -8.36 1.51 10.44
C ILE A 133 -9.45 0.48 10.11
N ASP A 134 -9.81 0.38 8.84
CA ASP A 134 -10.79 -0.57 8.34
C ASP A 134 -10.14 -1.94 8.08
N ASP A 135 -10.27 -2.85 9.05
CA ASP A 135 -9.67 -4.19 8.97
C ASP A 135 -10.19 -4.98 7.75
N LYS A 136 -11.44 -4.76 7.29
CA LYS A 136 -11.97 -5.44 6.10
C LYS A 136 -11.25 -5.03 4.82
N LYS A 137 -10.88 -3.75 4.71
CA LYS A 137 -10.05 -3.29 3.58
C LYS A 137 -8.63 -3.83 3.65
N VAL A 138 -8.07 -3.93 4.86
CA VAL A 138 -6.75 -4.55 5.09
C VAL A 138 -6.77 -6.02 4.66
N GLU A 139 -7.75 -6.79 5.13
CA GLU A 139 -7.93 -8.20 4.76
C GLU A 139 -8.11 -8.37 3.25
N ALA A 140 -8.91 -7.53 2.61
CA ALA A 140 -9.12 -7.55 1.16
C ALA A 140 -7.82 -7.30 0.38
N GLN A 141 -6.97 -6.38 0.86
CA GLN A 141 -5.66 -6.13 0.25
C GLN A 141 -4.70 -7.31 0.49
N GLN A 142 -4.66 -7.85 1.71
CA GLN A 142 -3.83 -9.02 2.03
C GLN A 142 -4.24 -10.25 1.20
N ALA A 143 -5.53 -10.54 1.11
CA ALA A 143 -6.03 -11.64 0.28
C ALA A 143 -5.62 -11.48 -1.19
N ARG A 144 -5.73 -10.27 -1.73
CA ARG A 144 -5.25 -9.97 -3.09
C ARG A 144 -3.74 -10.21 -3.21
N ARG A 145 -2.94 -9.71 -2.25
CA ARG A 145 -1.48 -9.85 -2.27
C ARG A 145 -1.05 -11.31 -2.21
N VAL A 146 -1.71 -12.10 -1.34
CA VAL A 146 -1.51 -13.55 -1.22
C VAL A 146 -1.83 -14.25 -2.53
N LEU A 147 -3.00 -13.96 -3.12
CA LEU A 147 -3.43 -14.58 -4.36
C LEU A 147 -2.48 -14.25 -5.54
N ASP A 148 -2.06 -13.00 -5.67
CA ASP A 148 -1.12 -12.58 -6.72
C ASP A 148 0.24 -13.29 -6.55
N ARG A 149 0.71 -13.48 -5.30
CA ARG A 149 1.93 -14.22 -5.00
C ARG A 149 1.80 -15.71 -5.35
N LEU A 150 0.71 -16.35 -4.94
CA LEU A 150 0.45 -17.77 -5.21
C LEU A 150 0.38 -18.04 -6.72
N VAL A 151 -0.40 -17.24 -7.45
CA VAL A 151 -0.52 -17.38 -8.91
C VAL A 151 0.82 -17.17 -9.59
N GLY A 152 1.54 -16.10 -9.25
CA GLY A 152 2.85 -15.81 -9.81
C GLY A 152 3.87 -16.93 -9.59
N TYR A 153 3.97 -17.44 -8.38
CA TYR A 153 4.94 -18.49 -8.04
C TYR A 153 4.58 -19.87 -8.59
N LYS A 154 3.29 -20.20 -8.71
CA LYS A 154 2.83 -21.49 -9.22
C LYS A 154 2.74 -21.54 -10.74
N ALA A 155 2.30 -20.46 -11.39
CA ALA A 155 2.12 -20.41 -12.84
C ALA A 155 3.40 -20.08 -13.63
N SER A 156 4.28 -19.21 -13.10
CA SER A 156 5.51 -18.84 -13.81
C SER A 156 6.43 -20.03 -14.11
N PRO A 157 6.67 -21.01 -13.21
CA PRO A 157 7.47 -22.18 -13.52
C PRO A 157 6.91 -23.04 -14.67
N VAL A 158 5.59 -23.08 -14.85
CA VAL A 158 4.95 -23.77 -15.99
C VAL A 158 5.33 -23.09 -17.29
N LEU A 159 5.27 -21.76 -17.32
CA LEU A 159 5.68 -20.99 -18.49
C LEU A 159 7.19 -21.17 -18.80
N TRP A 160 8.03 -21.32 -17.79
CA TRP A 160 9.47 -21.56 -18.01
C TRP A 160 9.76 -22.92 -18.66
N LYS A 161 8.91 -23.90 -18.43
CA LYS A 161 9.03 -25.23 -19.06
C LYS A 161 8.45 -25.25 -20.48
N THR A 162 7.37 -24.49 -20.73
CA THR A 162 6.61 -24.58 -21.99
C THR A 162 6.97 -23.48 -23.00
N VAL A 163 7.43 -22.31 -22.54
CA VAL A 163 7.69 -21.16 -23.42
C VAL A 163 9.15 -20.71 -23.30
N LYS A 164 9.51 -20.04 -22.21
CA LYS A 164 10.87 -19.49 -22.03
C LYS A 164 11.14 -19.17 -20.56
N LYS A 165 12.38 -19.41 -20.10
CA LYS A 165 12.83 -18.98 -18.77
C LYS A 165 12.82 -17.46 -18.61
N GLY A 166 12.47 -16.98 -17.42
CA GLY A 166 12.48 -15.56 -17.07
C GLY A 166 11.19 -14.78 -17.37
N ILE A 167 10.21 -15.38 -18.03
CA ILE A 167 8.87 -14.80 -18.15
C ILE A 167 8.04 -15.07 -16.90
N SER A 168 7.08 -14.20 -16.60
CA SER A 168 6.21 -14.36 -15.43
C SER A 168 4.73 -14.38 -15.82
N ALA A 169 3.96 -15.17 -15.08
CA ALA A 169 2.50 -15.15 -15.11
C ALA A 169 1.96 -14.34 -13.95
N GLY A 170 0.84 -13.65 -14.15
CA GLY A 170 0.15 -12.94 -13.08
C GLY A 170 -1.27 -12.57 -13.51
N ARG A 171 -2.16 -12.45 -12.52
CA ARG A 171 -3.59 -12.21 -12.78
C ARG A 171 -3.86 -10.95 -13.60
N VAL A 172 -3.18 -9.85 -13.29
CA VAL A 172 -3.36 -8.57 -13.98
C VAL A 172 -2.63 -8.57 -15.32
N GLN A 173 -1.33 -8.90 -15.33
CA GLN A 173 -0.51 -8.84 -16.55
C GLN A 173 -0.96 -9.83 -17.63
N THR A 174 -1.42 -11.01 -17.25
CA THR A 174 -1.91 -12.01 -18.22
C THR A 174 -3.19 -11.55 -18.89
N VAL A 175 -4.12 -10.94 -18.13
CA VAL A 175 -5.35 -10.38 -18.69
C VAL A 175 -5.05 -9.18 -19.58
N ALA A 176 -4.18 -8.27 -19.15
CA ALA A 176 -3.77 -7.11 -19.96
C ALA A 176 -3.14 -7.55 -21.29
N LEU A 177 -2.25 -8.53 -21.25
CA LEU A 177 -1.64 -9.09 -22.47
C LEU A 177 -2.69 -9.72 -23.39
N ARG A 178 -3.65 -10.45 -22.83
CA ARG A 178 -4.76 -11.04 -23.60
C ARG A 178 -5.55 -9.96 -24.35
N LEU A 179 -5.95 -8.89 -23.68
CA LEU A 179 -6.69 -7.78 -24.29
C LEU A 179 -5.89 -7.13 -25.44
N ILE A 180 -4.58 -6.93 -25.25
CA ILE A 180 -3.72 -6.40 -26.30
C ILE A 180 -3.65 -7.35 -27.51
N VAL A 181 -3.48 -8.64 -27.28
CA VAL A 181 -3.41 -9.65 -28.35
C VAL A 181 -4.74 -9.77 -29.10
N GLU A 182 -5.87 -9.77 -28.38
CA GLU A 182 -7.20 -9.81 -29.00
C GLU A 182 -7.42 -8.57 -29.88
N ARG A 183 -7.06 -7.39 -29.40
CA ARG A 183 -7.14 -6.14 -30.18
C ARG A 183 -6.23 -6.14 -31.40
N GLU A 184 -5.01 -6.64 -31.28
CA GLU A 184 -4.08 -6.76 -32.40
C GLU A 184 -4.60 -7.72 -33.49
N ARG A 185 -5.26 -8.81 -33.08
CA ARG A 185 -5.91 -9.74 -34.02
C ARG A 185 -7.06 -9.08 -34.79
N GLU A 186 -7.89 -8.28 -34.11
CA GLU A 186 -8.96 -7.49 -34.74
C GLU A 186 -8.38 -6.52 -35.78
N ILE A 187 -7.32 -5.78 -35.41
CA ILE A 187 -6.65 -4.84 -36.32
C ILE A 187 -6.12 -5.55 -37.56
N ARG A 188 -5.46 -6.69 -37.41
CA ARG A 188 -4.93 -7.49 -38.51
C ARG A 188 -6.02 -8.10 -39.38
N ALA A 189 -7.14 -8.45 -38.80
CA ALA A 189 -8.29 -9.01 -39.53
C ALA A 189 -9.12 -7.93 -40.23
N PHE A 190 -8.98 -6.67 -39.87
CA PHE A 190 -9.74 -5.57 -40.45
C PHE A 190 -9.36 -5.35 -41.91
N LYS A 191 -10.35 -5.51 -42.79
CA LYS A 191 -10.23 -5.23 -44.23
C LYS A 191 -11.08 -4.01 -44.56
N ILE A 192 -10.43 -2.98 -45.11
CA ILE A 192 -11.17 -1.83 -45.61
C ILE A 192 -11.99 -2.28 -46.84
N GLY A 193 -13.31 -2.24 -46.69
CA GLY A 193 -14.21 -2.47 -47.82
C GLY A 193 -14.04 -1.37 -48.89
N ARG A 194 -13.97 -1.74 -50.16
CA ARG A 194 -14.10 -0.75 -51.24
C ARG A 194 -15.54 -0.26 -51.23
N ALA A 195 -15.73 1.04 -51.08
CA ALA A 195 -17.03 1.63 -51.40
C ALA A 195 -17.29 1.39 -52.91
N HIS A 196 -18.35 0.66 -53.24
CA HIS A 196 -18.85 0.66 -54.59
C HIS A 196 -19.51 2.05 -54.80
N VAL A 197 -18.89 2.85 -55.66
CA VAL A 197 -19.48 4.07 -56.22
C VAL A 197 -20.46 3.67 -57.31
#